data_26fd598043a7b572e7e956fd2e088888
#
_entry.id   26fd598043a7b572e7e956fd2e088888
#
_cell.length_a   1.000
_cell.length_b   1.000
_cell.length_c   1.000
_cell.angle_alpha   90.00
_cell.angle_beta   90.00
_cell.angle_gamma   90.00
#
_symmetry.space_group_name_H-M   'P 1'
#
loop_
_entity.id
_entity.type
_entity.pdbx_description
1 polymer ?
#
loop_
_entity_poly.entity_id
_entity_poly.type
_entity_poly.pdbx_seq_one_letter_code
_entity_poly.pdbx_strand_id
1 'polypeptide(L)'
;MIPDYNLLCQTRSLYNEPYHTVRPLLPIRIQHGSRMIEWAAHTFGPAGERVRGIVGQTVKVEEPGLRYYVDPTAFWFRDSKDRDCFVAHWTQELNDV
;
A
#
# COMPACT_ATOMS: atom_id res chain seq x y z
N MET A 1 -21.73 4.01 -10.86
CA MET A 1 -20.54 4.18 -10.00
C MET A 1 -19.93 2.83 -9.73
N ILE A 2 -18.65 2.71 -9.94
CA ILE A 2 -17.95 1.46 -9.67
C ILE A 2 -17.49 1.50 -8.22
N PRO A 3 -17.92 0.56 -7.40
CA PRO A 3 -17.45 0.53 -6.02
C PRO A 3 -15.97 0.20 -5.99
N ASP A 4 -15.24 0.79 -5.06
CA ASP A 4 -13.80 0.59 -4.94
C ASP A 4 -13.49 -0.72 -4.21
N TYR A 5 -14.09 -1.81 -4.66
CA TYR A 5 -13.81 -3.11 -4.10
C TYR A 5 -12.40 -3.58 -4.38
N ASN A 6 -11.77 -3.00 -5.40
CA ASN A 6 -10.45 -3.43 -5.83
C ASN A 6 -9.34 -2.93 -4.91
N LEU A 7 -9.60 -1.86 -4.19
CA LEU A 7 -8.62 -1.22 -3.31
C LEU A 7 -9.25 -1.02 -1.93
N LEU A 8 -8.90 -1.86 -0.97
CA LEU A 8 -9.45 -1.78 0.38
C LEU A 8 -8.62 -0.82 1.23
N CYS A 9 -9.26 0.22 1.74
CA CYS A 9 -8.62 1.23 2.56
C CYS A 9 -8.95 1.02 4.03
N GLN A 10 -7.93 1.04 4.88
CA GLN A 10 -8.08 0.90 6.33
C GLN A 10 -7.05 1.77 7.03
N THR A 11 -7.31 2.10 8.29
CA THR A 11 -6.31 2.70 9.15
C THR A 11 -5.84 1.63 10.12
N ARG A 12 -4.51 1.44 10.19
CA ARG A 12 -3.92 0.42 11.05
C ARG A 12 -2.73 1.01 11.79
N SER A 13 -2.49 0.49 12.98
CA SER A 13 -1.36 0.95 13.78
C SER A 13 -0.06 0.27 13.35
N LEU A 14 0.99 1.07 13.27
CA LEU A 14 2.34 0.59 13.01
C LEU A 14 3.29 1.44 13.84
N TYR A 15 4.08 0.83 14.70
CA TYR A 15 4.94 1.57 15.64
C TYR A 15 4.16 2.57 16.49
N ASN A 16 2.97 2.19 16.91
CA ASN A 16 2.07 3.06 17.70
C ASN A 16 1.64 4.34 16.96
N GLU A 17 1.81 4.37 15.66
CA GLU A 17 1.33 5.48 14.82
C GLU A 17 0.26 4.98 13.86
N PRO A 18 -0.75 5.80 13.54
CA PRO A 18 -1.75 5.42 12.56
C PRO A 18 -1.16 5.49 11.15
N TYR A 19 -1.30 4.43 10.41
CA TYR A 19 -0.97 4.39 8.99
C TYR A 19 -2.23 4.08 8.20
N HIS A 20 -2.31 4.65 7.02
CA HIS A 20 -3.43 4.47 6.10
C HIS A 20 -3.05 3.41 5.08
N THR A 21 -3.71 2.27 5.16
CA THR A 21 -3.37 1.14 4.29
C THR A 21 -4.28 1.08 3.09
N VAL A 22 -3.69 0.68 1.96
CA VAL A 22 -4.43 0.32 0.74
C VAL A 22 -4.06 -1.12 0.41
N ARG A 23 -5.06 -1.99 0.41
CA ARG A 23 -4.85 -3.40 0.09
C ARG A 23 -5.56 -3.74 -1.21
N PRO A 24 -4.82 -3.88 -2.31
CA PRO A 24 -5.43 -4.34 -3.55
C PRO A 24 -5.95 -5.76 -3.39
N LEU A 25 -7.11 -6.05 -3.96
CA LEU A 25 -7.62 -7.41 -3.97
C LEU A 25 -6.69 -8.32 -4.76
N LEU A 26 -6.70 -9.60 -4.43
CA LEU A 26 -5.76 -10.56 -4.99
C LEU A 26 -5.66 -10.52 -6.52
N PRO A 27 -6.76 -10.53 -7.28
CA PRO A 27 -6.65 -10.45 -8.74
C PRO A 27 -5.94 -9.19 -9.23
N ILE A 28 -6.22 -8.05 -8.59
CA ILE A 28 -5.59 -6.78 -8.94
C ILE A 28 -4.11 -6.81 -8.59
N ARG A 29 -3.77 -7.37 -7.44
CA ARG A 29 -2.39 -7.48 -6.97
C ARG A 29 -1.55 -8.34 -7.91
N ILE A 30 -2.10 -9.45 -8.37
CA ILE A 30 -1.42 -10.34 -9.30
C ILE A 30 -1.17 -9.64 -10.64
N GLN A 31 -2.19 -8.93 -11.13
CA GLN A 31 -2.15 -8.33 -12.45
C GLN A 31 -1.39 -7.02 -12.51
N HIS A 32 -1.49 -6.20 -11.44
CA HIS A 32 -0.99 -4.83 -11.46
C HIS A 32 -0.01 -4.51 -10.33
N GLY A 33 0.26 -5.44 -9.42
CA GLY A 33 1.06 -5.17 -8.23
C GLY A 33 2.43 -4.57 -8.52
N SER A 34 3.15 -5.12 -9.49
CA SER A 34 4.49 -4.62 -9.85
C SER A 34 4.42 -3.18 -10.37
N ARG A 35 3.41 -2.87 -11.17
CA ARG A 35 3.20 -1.52 -11.69
C ARG A 35 2.86 -0.54 -10.59
N MET A 36 2.08 -0.99 -9.61
CA MET A 36 1.71 -0.18 -8.44
C MET A 36 2.95 0.17 -7.62
N ILE A 37 3.82 -0.80 -7.40
CA ILE A 37 5.06 -0.58 -6.65
C ILE A 37 5.97 0.40 -7.38
N GLU A 38 6.16 0.23 -8.68
CA GLU A 38 6.95 1.15 -9.49
C GLU A 38 6.38 2.57 -9.46
N TRP A 39 5.09 2.69 -9.65
CA TRP A 39 4.43 3.99 -9.65
C TRP A 39 4.61 4.70 -8.30
N ALA A 40 4.44 3.96 -7.20
CA ALA A 40 4.62 4.51 -5.87
C ALA A 40 6.06 4.97 -5.65
N ALA A 41 7.04 4.21 -6.11
CA ALA A 41 8.44 4.57 -5.99
C ALA A 41 8.76 5.86 -6.76
N HIS A 42 8.18 6.02 -7.94
CA HIS A 42 8.35 7.25 -8.73
C HIS A 42 7.65 8.44 -8.08
N THR A 43 6.50 8.21 -7.49
CA THR A 43 5.66 9.30 -6.98
C THR A 43 6.06 9.72 -5.57
N PHE A 44 6.37 8.76 -4.71
CA PHE A 44 6.61 9.01 -3.28
C PHE A 44 8.06 8.77 -2.85
N GLY A 45 8.88 8.26 -3.73
CA GLY A 45 10.25 7.92 -3.41
C GLY A 45 10.41 6.48 -2.89
N PRO A 46 11.59 6.14 -2.36
CA PRO A 46 11.85 4.77 -1.91
C PRO A 46 10.92 4.33 -0.79
N ALA A 47 10.44 3.11 -0.87
CA ALA A 47 9.59 2.52 0.16
C ALA A 47 10.41 1.90 1.27
N GLY A 48 9.87 1.93 2.49
CA GLY A 48 10.32 1.04 3.53
C GLY A 48 9.73 -0.36 3.29
N GLU A 49 10.48 -1.37 3.63
CA GLU A 49 10.01 -2.74 3.51
C GLU A 49 9.56 -3.29 4.85
N ARG A 50 8.44 -3.99 4.83
CA ARG A 50 8.01 -4.80 5.96
C ARG A 50 8.31 -6.24 5.63
N VAL A 51 9.25 -6.81 6.34
CA VAL A 51 9.59 -8.22 6.16
C VAL A 51 8.82 -9.05 7.18
N ARG A 52 7.97 -9.91 6.67
CA ARG A 52 7.23 -10.83 7.53
C ARG A 52 8.11 -12.01 7.87
N GLY A 53 8.30 -12.27 9.15
CA GLY A 53 9.03 -13.44 9.60
C GLY A 53 8.33 -14.74 9.23
N ILE A 54 9.08 -15.83 9.34
CA ILE A 54 8.57 -17.16 9.05
C ILE A 54 7.82 -17.66 10.29
N VAL A 55 6.67 -18.24 10.07
CA VAL A 55 5.85 -18.93 11.09
C VAL A 55 5.80 -18.23 12.45
N GLY A 56 4.79 -17.39 12.63
CA GLY A 56 4.52 -16.77 13.93
C GLY A 56 5.48 -15.70 14.36
N GLN A 57 6.48 -15.39 13.58
CA GLN A 57 7.42 -14.33 13.90
C GLN A 57 6.83 -12.96 13.61
N THR A 58 7.37 -11.98 14.32
CA THR A 58 6.94 -10.60 14.18
C THR A 58 7.34 -10.04 12.82
N VAL A 59 6.48 -9.21 12.27
CA VAL A 59 6.82 -8.42 11.09
C VAL A 59 7.93 -7.45 11.46
N LYS A 60 9.01 -7.49 10.73
CA LYS A 60 10.10 -6.56 10.93
C LYS A 60 9.92 -5.37 9.99
N VAL A 61 10.01 -4.19 10.57
CA VAL A 61 9.99 -2.93 9.81
C VAL A 61 11.34 -2.28 10.03
N GLU A 62 12.05 -2.01 8.96
CA GLU A 62 13.44 -1.59 9.07
C GLU A 62 13.60 -0.17 9.60
N GLU A 63 12.79 0.76 9.14
CA GLU A 63 12.91 2.17 9.55
C GLU A 63 11.55 2.72 9.94
N PRO A 64 11.35 3.04 11.23
CA PRO A 64 10.10 3.68 11.64
C PRO A 64 10.00 5.10 11.11
N GLY A 65 8.78 5.54 10.85
CA GLY A 65 8.51 6.91 10.47
C GLY A 65 8.71 7.24 9.00
N LEU A 66 8.97 6.25 8.17
CA LEU A 66 9.06 6.48 6.74
C LEU A 66 7.72 6.88 6.14
N ARG A 67 7.79 7.54 4.99
CA ARG A 67 6.62 8.04 4.29
C ARG A 67 5.62 6.94 3.96
N TYR A 68 6.12 5.78 3.55
CA TYR A 68 5.26 4.63 3.28
C TYR A 68 6.06 3.34 3.30
N TYR A 69 5.34 2.24 3.45
CA TYR A 69 5.90 0.90 3.43
C TYR A 69 5.11 0.03 2.46
N VAL A 70 5.78 -0.96 1.90
CA VAL A 70 5.15 -1.95 1.04
C VAL A 70 5.36 -3.33 1.65
N ASP A 71 4.27 -4.08 1.81
CA ASP A 71 4.36 -5.49 2.15
C ASP A 71 3.64 -6.33 1.08
N PRO A 72 3.73 -7.66 1.13
CA PRO A 72 3.13 -8.48 0.06
C PRO A 72 1.63 -8.30 -0.14
N THR A 73 0.93 -7.69 0.81
CA THR A 73 -0.52 -7.56 0.75
C THR A 73 -1.01 -6.13 0.67
N ALA A 74 -0.19 -5.13 1.06
CA ALA A 74 -0.70 -3.78 1.21
C ALA A 74 0.38 -2.72 1.08
N PHE A 75 -0.07 -1.51 0.78
CA PHE A 75 0.72 -0.30 0.88
C PHE A 75 0.31 0.43 2.16
N TRP A 76 1.29 0.91 2.92
CA TRP A 76 1.08 1.57 4.20
C TRP A 76 1.56 3.01 4.08
N PHE A 77 0.64 3.95 4.03
CA PHE A 77 0.97 5.37 3.89
C PHE A 77 0.84 6.08 5.23
N ARG A 78 1.88 6.84 5.58
CA ARG A 78 1.86 7.64 6.79
C ARG A 78 0.88 8.80 6.67
N ASP A 79 0.77 9.39 5.48
CA ASP A 79 -0.07 10.55 5.22
C ASP A 79 -1.30 10.11 4.42
N SER A 80 -2.48 10.52 4.88
CA SER A 80 -3.71 10.22 4.17
C SER A 80 -3.73 10.82 2.77
N LYS A 81 -3.03 11.93 2.54
CA LYS A 81 -2.95 12.54 1.21
C LYS A 81 -2.24 11.62 0.22
N ASP A 82 -1.19 10.95 0.66
CA ASP A 82 -0.48 9.99 -0.18
C ASP A 82 -1.38 8.80 -0.49
N ARG A 83 -2.11 8.29 0.51
CA ARG A 83 -3.09 7.24 0.31
C ARG A 83 -4.12 7.66 -0.72
N ASP A 84 -4.66 8.87 -0.58
CA ASP A 84 -5.71 9.36 -1.48
C ASP A 84 -5.18 9.53 -2.90
N CYS A 85 -3.96 10.01 -3.05
CA CYS A 85 -3.30 10.14 -4.35
C CYS A 85 -3.14 8.77 -5.02
N PHE A 86 -2.68 7.78 -4.28
CA PHE A 86 -2.53 6.42 -4.77
C PHE A 86 -3.88 5.85 -5.21
N VAL A 87 -4.89 5.97 -4.36
CA VAL A 87 -6.21 5.43 -4.66
C VAL A 87 -6.82 6.11 -5.88
N ALA A 88 -6.71 7.44 -5.97
CA ALA A 88 -7.27 8.18 -7.10
C ALA A 88 -6.63 7.74 -8.42
N HIS A 89 -5.31 7.64 -8.44
CA HIS A 89 -4.59 7.23 -9.64
C HIS A 89 -4.98 5.81 -10.06
N TRP A 90 -4.94 4.86 -9.14
CA TRP A 90 -5.17 3.46 -9.50
C TRP A 90 -6.64 3.14 -9.72
N THR A 91 -7.56 3.84 -9.08
CA THR A 91 -8.97 3.71 -9.40
C THR A 91 -9.22 4.10 -10.86
N GLN A 92 -8.61 5.20 -11.29
CA GLN A 92 -8.72 5.65 -12.68
C GLN A 92 -8.07 4.65 -13.64
N GLU A 93 -6.86 4.19 -13.34
CA GLU A 93 -6.16 3.21 -14.17
C GLU A 93 -6.95 1.91 -14.32
N LEU A 94 -7.53 1.42 -13.25
CA LEU A 94 -8.29 0.18 -13.28
C LEU A 94 -9.62 0.32 -14.01
N ASN A 95 -10.14 1.54 -14.11
CA ASN A 95 -11.40 1.81 -14.80
C ASN A 95 -11.22 2.19 -16.26
N ASP A 96 -10.00 2.46 -16.69
CA ASP A 96 -9.68 2.89 -18.05
C ASP A 96 -9.45 1.71 -19.01
N VAL A 97 -9.95 0.57 -18.68
CA VAL A 97 -9.74 -0.63 -19.51
C VAL A 97 -10.87 -0.84 -20.47
#